data_5e5fac912523e63176b0829f3f1eb24e
#
_entry.id   5e5fac912523e63176b0829f3f1eb24e
#
_cell.length_a   1.000
_cell.length_b   1.000
_cell.length_c   1.000
_cell.angle_alpha   90.00
_cell.angle_beta   90.00
_cell.angle_gamma   90.00
#
_symmetry.space_group_name_H-M   'P 1'
#
loop_
_entity.id
_entity.type
_entity.pdbx_description
1 polymer ?
#
loop_
_entity_poly.entity_id
_entity_poly.type
_entity_poly.pdbx_seq_one_letter_code
_entity_poly.pdbx_strand_id
1 'polypeptide(L)'
;LVGSEMCIRDRIWNSQVWINGTKVEGFNESLTTPHYFNLSKYLVPGENNKIVIRIDNRRQHDISVKNLAHAYTNDTQTMWNGILGKIALTAKDKVQIEELRLTPDIDNQTVNVSVKIGSNGSSPVSGKLLFAVKDPKGNKLADKEVQVNNTEITFTYPINNPMLWDEFTPNIYEATATLETEGMTDSKCEIFGMRKLTNQNALLQINNRRLFLRGTLECCIFPLKGYPPMDEAGWEKVFSAARDYGMNHLRFHS
;
A
#
# COMPACT_ATOMS: atom_id res chain seq x y z
N LEU A 1 15.92 0.61 -19.35
CA LEU A 1 15.18 -0.09 -18.29
C LEU A 1 16.19 -0.71 -17.32
N VAL A 2 16.32 -0.14 -16.14
CA VAL A 2 17.35 -0.59 -15.17
C VAL A 2 16.74 -1.42 -14.04
N GLY A 3 15.44 -1.39 -13.86
CA GLY A 3 14.73 -2.26 -12.94
C GLY A 3 13.37 -2.63 -13.50
N SER A 4 13.10 -3.93 -13.66
CA SER A 4 11.79 -4.44 -13.98
C SER A 4 11.33 -5.34 -12.85
N GLU A 5 10.26 -4.97 -12.20
CA GLU A 5 9.71 -5.69 -11.07
C GLU A 5 8.28 -6.14 -11.39
N MET A 6 7.98 -7.38 -11.10
CA MET A 6 6.63 -7.90 -11.19
C MET A 6 6.04 -8.02 -9.80
N CYS A 7 4.92 -7.33 -9.59
CA CYS A 7 4.09 -7.45 -8.42
C CYS A 7 2.88 -8.31 -8.74
N ILE A 8 2.59 -9.28 -7.91
CA ILE A 8 1.39 -10.10 -8.01
C ILE A 8 0.68 -10.02 -6.65
N ARG A 9 -0.55 -9.51 -6.61
CA ARG A 9 -1.35 -9.42 -5.37
C ARG A 9 -2.30 -10.60 -5.21
N ASP A 10 -2.67 -10.82 -3.98
CA ASP A 10 -3.78 -11.67 -3.54
C ASP A 10 -3.74 -13.09 -4.09
N ARG A 11 -2.83 -13.87 -3.56
CA ARG A 11 -2.75 -15.31 -3.79
C ARG A 11 -2.34 -16.02 -2.53
N ILE A 12 -2.66 -17.28 -2.49
CA ILE A 12 -2.41 -18.21 -1.42
C ILE A 12 -1.43 -19.22 -2.00
N TRP A 13 -0.39 -19.34 -1.51
CA TRP A 13 0.57 -19.45 -0.51
C TRP A 13 1.94 -19.15 -1.12
N ASN A 14 2.33 -19.97 -2.14
CA ASN A 14 3.62 -19.88 -2.83
C ASN A 14 3.48 -19.42 -4.26
N SER A 15 4.46 -18.65 -4.73
CA SER A 15 4.61 -18.40 -6.15
C SER A 15 6.04 -18.52 -6.62
N GLN A 16 6.18 -18.96 -7.87
CA GLN A 16 7.44 -19.03 -8.61
C GLN A 16 7.22 -18.49 -10.01
N VAL A 17 8.25 -17.86 -10.57
CA VAL A 17 8.19 -17.23 -11.89
C VAL A 17 9.33 -17.74 -12.75
N TRP A 18 9.04 -17.91 -14.03
CA TRP A 18 10.03 -18.18 -15.09
C TRP A 18 9.86 -17.15 -16.19
N ILE A 19 10.98 -16.67 -16.69
CA ILE A 19 11.07 -15.78 -17.85
C ILE A 19 11.86 -16.51 -18.94
N ASN A 20 11.28 -16.65 -20.12
CA ASN A 20 11.90 -17.31 -21.28
C ASN A 20 12.48 -18.70 -20.95
N GLY A 21 11.80 -19.43 -20.05
CA GLY A 21 12.24 -20.77 -19.60
C GLY A 21 13.22 -20.75 -18.43
N THR A 22 13.79 -19.60 -18.06
CA THR A 22 14.73 -19.48 -16.94
C THR A 22 13.97 -19.13 -15.66
N LYS A 23 14.21 -19.87 -14.59
CA LYS A 23 13.60 -19.62 -13.28
C LYS A 23 14.17 -18.34 -12.68
N VAL A 24 13.27 -17.43 -12.28
CA VAL A 24 13.64 -16.21 -11.55
C VAL A 24 14.08 -16.58 -10.14
N GLU A 25 15.18 -15.99 -9.69
CA GLU A 25 15.66 -16.14 -8.32
C GLU A 25 14.66 -15.58 -7.31
N GLY A 26 14.66 -16.17 -6.13
CA GLY A 26 13.78 -15.82 -5.05
C GLY A 26 12.60 -16.78 -4.93
N PHE A 27 12.08 -16.79 -3.73
CA PHE A 27 10.91 -17.57 -3.33
C PHE A 27 10.00 -16.64 -2.55
N ASN A 28 8.76 -16.55 -2.98
CA ASN A 28 7.78 -15.75 -2.29
C ASN A 28 6.73 -16.65 -1.67
N GLU A 29 6.57 -16.52 -0.37
CA GLU A 29 5.58 -17.22 0.43
C GLU A 29 4.85 -16.21 1.32
N SER A 30 3.55 -16.07 1.10
CA SER A 30 2.68 -15.27 1.94
C SER A 30 1.22 -15.61 1.67
N LEU A 31 0.38 -15.49 2.70
CA LEU A 31 -1.08 -15.57 2.59
C LEU A 31 -1.70 -14.20 2.29
N THR A 32 -1.04 -13.12 2.68
CA THR A 32 -1.68 -11.79 2.80
C THR A 32 -0.92 -10.66 2.13
N THR A 33 0.36 -10.85 1.82
CA THR A 33 1.19 -9.80 1.24
C THR A 33 1.45 -10.04 -0.25
N PRO A 34 1.60 -8.97 -1.06
CA PRO A 34 2.02 -9.10 -2.45
C PRO A 34 3.36 -9.81 -2.58
N HIS A 35 3.54 -10.54 -3.65
CA HIS A 35 4.82 -11.16 -4.01
C HIS A 35 5.52 -10.33 -5.08
N TYR A 36 6.81 -10.05 -4.87
CA TYR A 36 7.63 -9.25 -5.77
C TYR A 36 8.76 -10.08 -6.37
N PHE A 37 8.99 -9.91 -7.66
CA PHE A 37 10.06 -10.57 -8.38
C PHE A 37 10.85 -9.54 -9.18
N ASN A 38 12.15 -9.48 -8.97
CA ASN A 38 13.03 -8.66 -9.80
C ASN A 38 13.32 -9.42 -11.10
N LEU A 39 12.84 -8.89 -12.20
CA LEU A 39 12.95 -9.51 -13.53
C LEU A 39 14.08 -8.91 -14.39
N SER A 40 14.80 -7.92 -13.90
CA SER A 40 15.76 -7.13 -14.67
C SER A 40 16.82 -7.95 -15.41
N LYS A 41 17.26 -9.05 -14.80
CA LYS A 41 18.29 -9.96 -15.38
C LYS A 41 17.74 -10.95 -16.42
N TYR A 42 16.43 -11.11 -16.51
CA TYR A 42 15.78 -12.18 -17.25
C TYR A 42 15.01 -11.69 -18.48
N LEU A 43 14.62 -10.42 -18.49
CA LEU A 43 13.92 -9.81 -19.60
C LEU A 43 14.88 -9.42 -20.71
N VAL A 44 14.47 -9.67 -21.96
CA VAL A 44 15.16 -9.20 -23.16
C VAL A 44 14.41 -7.95 -23.67
N PRO A 45 15.02 -6.75 -23.52
CA PRO A 45 14.39 -5.51 -23.97
C PRO A 45 14.14 -5.52 -25.47
N GLY A 46 12.97 -5.02 -25.88
CA GLY A 46 12.59 -4.92 -27.30
C GLY A 46 12.07 -6.22 -27.91
N GLU A 47 12.05 -7.32 -27.18
CA GLU A 47 11.56 -8.61 -27.65
C GLU A 47 10.33 -9.08 -26.89
N ASN A 48 9.66 -10.10 -27.45
CA ASN A 48 8.58 -10.79 -26.75
C ASN A 48 9.17 -11.69 -25.66
N ASN A 49 8.78 -11.44 -24.40
CA ASN A 49 9.18 -12.24 -23.28
C ASN A 49 8.04 -13.13 -22.80
N LYS A 50 8.32 -14.43 -22.65
CA LYS A 50 7.35 -15.40 -22.11
C LYS A 50 7.46 -15.48 -20.60
N ILE A 51 6.39 -15.13 -19.91
CA ILE A 51 6.29 -15.22 -18.44
C ILE A 51 5.45 -16.45 -18.09
N VAL A 52 5.97 -17.31 -17.21
CA VAL A 52 5.24 -18.43 -16.64
C VAL A 52 5.24 -18.29 -15.12
N ILE A 53 4.05 -18.37 -14.52
CA ILE A 53 3.87 -18.24 -13.09
C ILE A 53 3.26 -19.53 -12.56
N ARG A 54 3.91 -20.13 -11.58
CA ARG A 54 3.37 -21.25 -10.82
C ARG A 54 2.82 -20.73 -9.49
N ILE A 55 1.57 -21.08 -9.19
CA ILE A 55 0.94 -20.85 -7.88
C ILE A 55 0.74 -22.21 -7.22
N ASP A 56 1.09 -22.30 -5.94
CA ASP A 56 0.88 -23.49 -5.13
C ASP A 56 0.16 -23.06 -3.84
N ASN A 57 -1.14 -23.40 -3.75
CA ASN A 57 -1.98 -23.10 -2.61
C ASN A 57 -2.14 -24.24 -1.63
N ARG A 58 -1.34 -25.31 -1.78
CA ARG A 58 -1.32 -26.36 -0.78
C ARG A 58 -0.81 -25.83 0.54
N ARG A 59 -1.34 -26.34 1.64
CA ARG A 59 -0.90 -26.00 2.99
C ARG A 59 0.60 -26.29 3.14
N GLN A 60 1.39 -25.25 3.36
CA GLN A 60 2.85 -25.36 3.50
C GLN A 60 3.25 -25.55 4.98
N HIS A 61 2.52 -24.89 5.89
CA HIS A 61 2.78 -24.90 7.31
C HIS A 61 1.53 -25.22 8.08
N ASP A 62 1.66 -25.80 9.26
CA ASP A 62 0.55 -25.95 10.18
C ASP A 62 0.32 -24.63 10.91
N ILE A 63 -0.70 -23.89 10.44
CA ILE A 63 -1.18 -22.66 11.05
C ILE A 63 -2.43 -22.89 11.92
N SER A 64 -2.82 -24.14 12.13
CA SER A 64 -4.01 -24.45 12.90
C SER A 64 -3.75 -24.34 14.41
N VAL A 65 -4.74 -23.77 15.13
CA VAL A 65 -4.83 -23.86 16.58
C VAL A 65 -5.92 -24.88 16.89
N LYS A 66 -5.56 -26.14 17.14
CA LYS A 66 -6.52 -27.23 17.44
C LYS A 66 -7.66 -27.33 16.41
N ASN A 67 -7.35 -27.31 15.13
CA ASN A 67 -8.30 -27.30 14.02
C ASN A 67 -9.21 -26.05 13.91
N LEU A 68 -8.84 -24.95 14.57
CA LEU A 68 -9.60 -23.70 14.57
C LEU A 68 -8.98 -22.59 13.71
N ALA A 69 -8.05 -22.90 12.81
CA ALA A 69 -7.50 -21.90 11.92
C ALA A 69 -8.51 -21.53 10.82
N HIS A 70 -9.17 -20.41 10.98
CA HIS A 70 -10.16 -19.89 10.03
C HIS A 70 -9.64 -19.76 8.60
N ALA A 71 -8.38 -19.44 8.41
CA ALA A 71 -7.82 -19.20 7.08
C ALA A 71 -7.62 -20.47 6.24
N TYR A 72 -7.64 -21.67 6.85
CA TYR A 72 -7.18 -22.87 6.14
C TYR A 72 -7.79 -24.19 6.65
N THR A 73 -9.06 -24.20 7.00
CA THR A 73 -9.80 -25.41 7.33
C THR A 73 -10.90 -25.68 6.32
N ASN A 74 -11.26 -26.96 6.14
CA ASN A 74 -12.36 -27.36 5.25
C ASN A 74 -13.74 -26.88 5.75
N ASP A 75 -13.82 -26.43 6.99
CA ASP A 75 -15.06 -26.02 7.65
C ASP A 75 -15.33 -24.51 7.54
N THR A 76 -14.41 -23.78 6.91
CA THR A 76 -14.53 -22.34 6.73
C THR A 76 -14.81 -21.97 5.27
N GLN A 77 -14.50 -20.76 4.88
CA GLN A 77 -14.80 -20.24 3.55
C GLN A 77 -14.06 -21.02 2.45
N THR A 78 -14.60 -20.95 1.23
CA THR A 78 -13.96 -21.53 0.05
C THR A 78 -12.54 -20.98 -0.11
N MET A 79 -11.57 -21.87 -0.17
CA MET A 79 -10.20 -21.51 -0.48
C MET A 79 -10.10 -21.12 -1.94
N TRP A 80 -9.67 -19.89 -2.19
CA TRP A 80 -9.44 -19.43 -3.54
C TRP A 80 -8.13 -19.95 -4.08
N ASN A 81 -8.07 -20.09 -5.39
CA ASN A 81 -6.93 -20.63 -6.09
C ASN A 81 -6.50 -19.71 -7.23
N GLY A 82 -5.22 -19.69 -7.54
CA GLY A 82 -4.69 -18.88 -8.62
C GLY A 82 -4.29 -17.45 -8.18
N ILE A 83 -4.39 -16.51 -9.08
CA ILE A 83 -4.05 -15.11 -8.86
C ILE A 83 -5.36 -14.32 -8.84
N LEU A 84 -5.66 -13.69 -7.73
CA LEU A 84 -6.93 -13.00 -7.51
C LEU A 84 -6.84 -11.49 -7.68
N GLY A 85 -5.70 -10.92 -7.39
CA GLY A 85 -5.51 -9.48 -7.41
C GLY A 85 -4.76 -8.97 -8.64
N LYS A 86 -4.21 -7.79 -8.50
CA LYS A 86 -3.49 -7.11 -9.59
C LYS A 86 -2.17 -7.81 -9.90
N ILE A 87 -1.92 -8.09 -11.18
CA ILE A 87 -0.60 -8.40 -11.73
C ILE A 87 -0.08 -7.14 -12.40
N ALA A 88 1.10 -6.68 -12.01
CA ALA A 88 1.73 -5.52 -12.61
C ALA A 88 3.19 -5.80 -12.92
N LEU A 89 3.64 -5.39 -14.09
CA LEU A 89 5.04 -5.26 -14.45
C LEU A 89 5.38 -3.77 -14.37
N THR A 90 6.34 -3.42 -13.53
CA THR A 90 6.79 -2.03 -13.36
C THR A 90 8.23 -1.90 -13.81
N ALA A 91 8.50 -0.89 -14.61
CA ALA A 91 9.85 -0.46 -14.92
C ALA A 91 10.24 0.67 -13.95
N LYS A 92 11.43 0.59 -13.42
CA LYS A 92 11.94 1.56 -12.45
C LYS A 92 13.29 2.09 -12.90
N ASP A 93 13.58 3.35 -12.58
CA ASP A 93 14.88 3.93 -12.79
C ASP A 93 15.91 3.46 -11.75
N LYS A 94 17.18 3.73 -12.01
CA LYS A 94 18.28 3.35 -11.07
C LYS A 94 18.12 3.98 -9.71
N VAL A 95 17.62 5.21 -9.69
CA VAL A 95 17.33 5.98 -8.48
C VAL A 95 15.85 6.34 -8.51
N GLN A 96 15.13 6.00 -7.45
CA GLN A 96 13.68 6.16 -7.36
C GLN A 96 13.22 6.35 -5.93
N ILE A 97 12.04 6.89 -5.74
CA ILE A 97 11.38 6.93 -4.43
C ILE A 97 10.74 5.57 -4.15
N GLU A 98 11.33 4.78 -3.26
CA GLU A 98 10.76 3.51 -2.82
C GLU A 98 9.55 3.71 -1.91
N GLU A 99 9.69 4.58 -0.92
CA GLU A 99 8.65 4.84 0.07
C GLU A 99 8.51 6.35 0.33
N LEU A 100 7.28 6.81 0.42
CA LEU A 100 6.90 8.11 0.98
C LEU A 100 5.97 7.83 2.15
N ARG A 101 6.40 8.12 3.37
CA ARG A 101 5.62 7.95 4.58
C ARG A 101 5.27 9.29 5.19
N LEU A 102 3.99 9.47 5.47
CA LEU A 102 3.43 10.71 6.03
C LEU A 102 2.81 10.39 7.39
N THR A 103 3.31 11.04 8.44
CA THR A 103 2.81 10.88 9.80
C THR A 103 2.30 12.22 10.33
N PRO A 104 0.97 12.45 10.30
CA PRO A 104 0.38 13.70 10.79
C PRO A 104 0.55 13.86 12.30
N ASP A 105 0.76 15.11 12.71
CA ASP A 105 0.77 15.56 14.09
C ASP A 105 -0.16 16.79 14.21
N ILE A 106 -1.38 16.55 14.70
CA ILE A 106 -2.38 17.62 14.80
C ILE A 106 -2.10 18.59 15.95
N ASP A 107 -1.40 18.13 16.98
CA ASP A 107 -1.08 18.95 18.16
C ASP A 107 -0.04 20.03 17.77
N ASN A 108 0.93 19.66 16.95
CA ASN A 108 1.95 20.56 16.42
C ASN A 108 1.61 21.16 15.05
N GLN A 109 0.47 20.79 14.47
CA GLN A 109 0.03 21.21 13.13
C GLN A 109 1.07 20.93 12.04
N THR A 110 1.64 19.73 12.06
CA THR A 110 2.70 19.33 11.15
C THR A 110 2.46 17.93 10.59
N VAL A 111 3.22 17.60 9.55
CA VAL A 111 3.37 16.24 9.05
C VAL A 111 4.85 15.88 9.09
N ASN A 112 5.18 14.78 9.76
CA ASN A 112 6.51 14.20 9.67
C ASN A 112 6.60 13.38 8.39
N VAL A 113 7.50 13.77 7.51
CA VAL A 113 7.72 13.18 6.20
C VAL A 113 8.98 12.33 6.24
N SER A 114 8.85 11.08 5.82
CA SER A 114 9.99 10.17 5.63
C SER A 114 9.98 9.68 4.19
N VAL A 115 11.09 9.86 3.49
CA VAL A 115 11.28 9.43 2.11
C VAL A 115 12.43 8.44 2.06
N LYS A 116 12.17 7.26 1.52
CA LYS A 116 13.21 6.27 1.25
C LYS A 116 13.48 6.22 -0.24
N ILE A 117 14.76 6.37 -0.61
CA ILE A 117 15.24 6.34 -1.98
C ILE A 117 15.93 5.00 -2.23
N GLY A 118 15.45 4.28 -3.24
CA GLY A 118 16.10 3.09 -3.76
C GLY A 118 17.18 3.48 -4.75
N SER A 119 18.33 2.81 -4.65
CA SER A 119 19.41 2.95 -5.60
C SER A 119 19.97 1.58 -5.95
N ASN A 120 19.96 1.25 -7.24
CA ASN A 120 20.56 0.03 -7.76
C ASN A 120 22.07 0.19 -8.11
N GLY A 121 22.71 1.20 -7.54
CA GLY A 121 24.14 1.52 -7.77
C GLY A 121 24.94 1.69 -6.48
N SER A 122 26.26 1.64 -6.60
CA SER A 122 27.19 1.83 -5.49
C SER A 122 27.48 3.32 -5.19
N SER A 123 26.93 4.23 -5.99
CA SER A 123 27.20 5.65 -5.85
C SER A 123 26.29 6.31 -4.83
N PRO A 124 26.78 7.28 -4.06
CA PRO A 124 25.92 8.10 -3.20
C PRO A 124 24.81 8.74 -4.02
N VAL A 125 23.60 8.72 -3.49
CA VAL A 125 22.48 9.45 -4.09
C VAL A 125 22.62 10.92 -3.71
N SER A 126 22.72 11.78 -4.73
CA SER A 126 22.72 13.23 -4.53
C SER A 126 21.72 13.88 -5.47
N GLY A 127 21.05 14.90 -4.96
CA GLY A 127 20.00 15.55 -5.73
C GLY A 127 19.15 16.47 -4.88
N LYS A 128 17.91 16.66 -5.30
CA LYS A 128 16.95 17.57 -4.76
C LYS A 128 15.59 16.92 -4.65
N LEU A 129 14.93 17.05 -3.53
CA LEU A 129 13.57 16.60 -3.30
C LEU A 129 12.65 17.81 -3.18
N LEU A 130 11.68 17.92 -4.08
CA LEU A 130 10.59 18.87 -3.98
C LEU A 130 9.38 18.19 -3.37
N PHE A 131 8.88 18.72 -2.26
CA PHE A 131 7.69 18.23 -1.58
C PHE A 131 6.56 19.26 -1.70
N ALA A 132 5.45 18.85 -2.30
CA ALA A 132 4.28 19.65 -2.56
C ALA A 132 3.05 19.03 -1.90
N VAL A 133 2.15 19.85 -1.35
CA VAL A 133 0.91 19.40 -0.70
C VAL A 133 -0.27 20.19 -1.25
N LYS A 134 -1.38 19.48 -1.52
CA LYS A 134 -2.69 20.07 -1.76
C LYS A 134 -3.61 19.83 -0.57
N ASP A 135 -4.36 20.85 -0.21
CA ASP A 135 -5.37 20.75 0.84
C ASP A 135 -6.64 20.00 0.34
N PRO A 136 -7.58 19.63 1.23
CA PRO A 136 -8.82 18.94 0.84
C PRO A 136 -9.72 19.73 -0.14
N LYS A 137 -9.47 21.01 -0.34
CA LYS A 137 -10.17 21.85 -1.33
C LYS A 137 -9.43 21.94 -2.66
N GLY A 138 -8.26 21.29 -2.78
CA GLY A 138 -7.40 21.31 -3.96
C GLY A 138 -6.45 22.50 -4.04
N ASN A 139 -6.39 23.36 -3.01
CA ASN A 139 -5.46 24.48 -2.99
C ASN A 139 -4.04 23.97 -2.70
N LYS A 140 -3.08 24.48 -3.47
CA LYS A 140 -1.68 24.18 -3.26
C LYS A 140 -1.15 24.94 -2.04
N LEU A 141 -0.48 24.22 -1.14
CA LEU A 141 0.26 24.80 -0.03
C LEU A 141 1.70 25.14 -0.46
N ALA A 142 2.47 25.75 0.44
CA ALA A 142 3.85 26.13 0.13
C ALA A 142 4.73 24.90 -0.15
N ASP A 143 5.47 24.91 -1.24
CA ASP A 143 6.43 23.86 -1.56
C ASP A 143 7.60 23.86 -0.57
N LYS A 144 8.16 22.69 -0.31
CA LYS A 144 9.39 22.53 0.47
C LYS A 144 10.44 21.79 -0.35
N GLU A 145 11.60 22.41 -0.47
CA GLU A 145 12.76 21.82 -1.11
C GLU A 145 13.73 21.28 -0.04
N VAL A 146 14.29 20.09 -0.27
CA VAL A 146 15.24 19.43 0.60
C VAL A 146 16.39 18.86 -0.23
N GLN A 147 17.63 19.12 0.18
CA GLN A 147 18.80 18.53 -0.45
C GLN A 147 18.92 17.05 -0.09
N VAL A 148 19.19 16.23 -1.10
CA VAL A 148 19.33 14.80 -1.00
C VAL A 148 20.79 14.43 -0.99
N ASN A 149 21.28 13.89 0.11
CA ASN A 149 22.64 13.40 0.26
C ASN A 149 22.70 11.95 0.80
N ASN A 150 21.52 11.40 1.11
CA ASN A 150 21.36 10.06 1.66
C ASN A 150 20.14 9.37 1.05
N THR A 151 20.05 8.07 1.23
CA THR A 151 18.90 7.27 0.78
C THR A 151 17.68 7.38 1.71
N GLU A 152 17.85 7.90 2.91
CA GLU A 152 16.76 8.16 3.85
C GLU A 152 16.74 9.66 4.20
N ILE A 153 15.59 10.29 3.99
CA ILE A 153 15.37 11.72 4.21
C ILE A 153 14.18 11.86 5.13
N THR A 154 14.35 12.63 6.18
CA THR A 154 13.25 12.96 7.10
C THR A 154 13.18 14.45 7.32
N PHE A 155 11.99 15.00 7.34
CA PHE A 155 11.74 16.39 7.67
C PHE A 155 10.31 16.61 8.16
N THR A 156 10.07 17.76 8.77
CA THR A 156 8.74 18.18 9.20
C THR A 156 8.18 19.22 8.23
N TYR A 157 6.91 19.07 7.88
CA TYR A 157 6.19 20.00 7.01
C TYR A 157 5.02 20.63 7.79
N PRO A 158 4.93 21.97 7.90
CA PRO A 158 3.86 22.65 8.63
C PRO A 158 2.57 22.70 7.82
N ILE A 159 1.44 22.49 8.47
CA ILE A 159 0.09 22.71 7.91
C ILE A 159 -0.69 23.59 8.91
N ASN A 160 -0.67 24.88 8.68
CA ASN A 160 -1.32 25.83 9.56
C ASN A 160 -2.85 25.70 9.50
N ASN A 161 -3.51 25.65 10.66
CA ASN A 161 -4.97 25.50 10.78
C ASN A 161 -5.51 24.33 9.94
N PRO A 162 -5.05 23.10 10.18
CA PRO A 162 -5.39 21.96 9.34
C PRO A 162 -6.89 21.63 9.40
N MET A 163 -7.44 21.30 8.24
CA MET A 163 -8.75 20.64 8.16
C MET A 163 -8.59 19.19 8.63
N LEU A 164 -9.14 18.89 9.81
CA LEU A 164 -8.99 17.58 10.41
C LEU A 164 -9.83 16.54 9.67
N TRP A 165 -9.33 15.33 9.65
CA TRP A 165 -10.06 14.15 9.21
C TRP A 165 -10.78 13.52 10.39
N ASP A 166 -12.05 13.24 10.23
CA ASP A 166 -12.80 12.34 11.11
C ASP A 166 -13.85 11.55 10.31
N GLU A 167 -14.58 10.67 10.97
CA GLU A 167 -15.56 9.78 10.33
C GLU A 167 -16.79 10.52 9.75
N PHE A 168 -16.98 11.79 10.07
CA PHE A 168 -18.04 12.63 9.53
C PHE A 168 -17.56 13.60 8.47
N THR A 169 -16.29 14.01 8.60
CA THR A 169 -15.65 14.98 7.72
C THR A 169 -14.29 14.44 7.26
N PRO A 170 -14.28 13.54 6.26
CA PRO A 170 -13.07 12.85 5.82
C PRO A 170 -12.19 13.73 4.93
N ASN A 171 -11.61 14.78 5.49
CA ASN A 171 -10.71 15.69 4.80
C ASN A 171 -9.40 14.99 4.44
N ILE A 172 -9.10 14.90 3.14
CA ILE A 172 -7.91 14.24 2.60
C ILE A 172 -6.99 15.27 1.96
N TYR A 173 -5.75 15.25 2.34
CA TYR A 173 -4.64 15.97 1.71
C TYR A 173 -3.94 15.05 0.70
N GLU A 174 -3.38 15.64 -0.34
CA GLU A 174 -2.54 14.96 -1.32
C GLU A 174 -1.12 15.51 -1.23
N ALA A 175 -0.13 14.67 -1.02
CA ALA A 175 1.27 15.04 -0.99
C ALA A 175 2.02 14.37 -2.13
N THR A 176 2.86 15.15 -2.82
CA THR A 176 3.73 14.67 -3.89
C THR A 176 5.18 14.97 -3.54
N ALA A 177 6.00 13.94 -3.52
CA ALA A 177 7.45 14.06 -3.46
C ALA A 177 8.02 13.86 -4.86
N THR A 178 8.80 14.82 -5.36
CA THR A 178 9.49 14.73 -6.64
C THR A 178 11.00 14.76 -6.38
N LEU A 179 11.68 13.71 -6.78
CA LEU A 179 13.12 13.55 -6.68
C LEU A 179 13.76 13.93 -8.01
N GLU A 180 14.70 14.86 -7.98
CA GLU A 180 15.52 15.25 -9.12
C GLU A 180 16.98 14.90 -8.81
N THR A 181 17.58 14.05 -9.64
CA THR A 181 18.99 13.67 -9.61
C THR A 181 19.62 13.95 -10.96
N GLU A 182 20.93 13.73 -11.15
CA GLU A 182 21.58 13.93 -12.44
C GLU A 182 20.89 13.14 -13.56
N GLY A 183 20.13 13.84 -14.40
CA GLY A 183 19.46 13.29 -15.59
C GLY A 183 18.24 12.42 -15.34
N MET A 184 17.73 12.33 -14.10
CA MET A 184 16.57 11.52 -13.76
C MET A 184 15.61 12.29 -12.83
N THR A 185 14.32 12.06 -13.05
CA THR A 185 13.25 12.57 -12.20
C THR A 185 12.28 11.45 -11.87
N ASP A 186 11.99 11.26 -10.59
CA ASP A 186 10.95 10.34 -10.12
C ASP A 186 9.99 11.04 -9.18
N SER A 187 8.72 10.62 -9.15
CA SER A 187 7.74 11.21 -8.25
C SER A 187 6.83 10.17 -7.65
N LYS A 188 6.46 10.41 -6.39
CA LYS A 188 5.51 9.59 -5.65
C LYS A 188 4.47 10.46 -4.97
N CYS A 189 3.20 10.08 -5.14
CA CYS A 189 2.06 10.73 -4.52
C CYS A 189 1.47 9.82 -3.44
N GLU A 190 1.15 10.41 -2.29
CA GLU A 190 0.46 9.74 -1.19
C GLU A 190 -0.63 10.66 -0.63
N ILE A 191 -1.72 10.06 -0.16
CA ILE A 191 -2.81 10.78 0.50
C ILE A 191 -2.75 10.58 2.02
N PHE A 192 -3.19 11.59 2.76
CA PHE A 192 -3.26 11.50 4.22
C PHE A 192 -4.38 12.38 4.80
N GLY A 193 -4.82 12.03 6.01
CA GLY A 193 -5.75 12.85 6.80
C GLY A 193 -5.04 13.39 8.04
N MET A 194 -5.23 14.67 8.34
CA MET A 194 -4.78 15.27 9.59
C MET A 194 -5.66 14.76 10.73
N ARG A 195 -5.21 13.68 11.39
CA ARG A 195 -5.94 13.02 12.47
C ARG A 195 -5.01 12.44 13.53
N LYS A 196 -5.55 12.31 14.74
CA LYS A 196 -4.89 11.65 15.87
C LYS A 196 -5.83 10.61 16.47
N LEU A 197 -5.40 9.35 16.48
CA LEU A 197 -6.11 8.27 17.17
C LEU A 197 -5.36 7.96 18.47
N THR A 198 -6.09 7.94 19.57
CA THR A 198 -5.54 7.61 20.88
C THR A 198 -6.44 6.61 21.62
N ASN A 199 -5.85 5.91 22.58
CA ASN A 199 -6.56 5.06 23.52
C ASN A 199 -6.29 5.59 24.93
N GLN A 200 -7.34 6.06 25.59
CA GLN A 200 -7.26 6.55 26.96
C GLN A 200 -8.33 5.85 27.80
N ASN A 201 -7.94 5.24 28.92
CA ASN A 201 -8.84 4.52 29.82
C ASN A 201 -9.73 3.49 29.08
N ALA A 202 -9.15 2.70 28.17
CA ALA A 202 -9.85 1.74 27.32
C ALA A 202 -10.91 2.36 26.38
N LEU A 203 -10.87 3.65 26.16
CA LEU A 203 -11.75 4.37 25.24
C LEU A 203 -10.94 4.88 24.05
N LEU A 204 -11.42 4.56 22.85
CA LEU A 204 -10.86 5.12 21.63
C LEU A 204 -11.27 6.59 21.49
N GLN A 205 -10.32 7.41 21.08
CA GLN A 205 -10.52 8.81 20.78
C GLN A 205 -9.98 9.15 19.39
N ILE A 206 -10.66 10.08 18.73
CA ILE A 206 -10.20 10.71 17.50
C ILE A 206 -10.17 12.23 17.72
N ASN A 207 -9.03 12.85 17.40
CA ASN A 207 -8.83 14.30 17.54
C ASN A 207 -9.27 14.82 18.93
N ASN A 208 -8.91 14.09 20.00
CA ASN A 208 -9.22 14.36 21.39
C ASN A 208 -10.73 14.26 21.76
N ARG A 209 -11.58 13.73 20.89
CA ARG A 209 -12.97 13.39 21.22
C ARG A 209 -13.19 11.88 21.25
N ARG A 210 -14.17 11.43 22.01
CA ARG A 210 -14.53 10.01 22.05
C ARG A 210 -14.95 9.52 20.66
N LEU A 211 -14.32 8.43 20.20
CA LEU A 211 -14.70 7.69 19.01
C LEU A 211 -15.65 6.56 19.41
N PHE A 212 -16.85 6.55 18.85
CA PHE A 212 -17.82 5.47 19.02
C PHE A 212 -17.91 4.66 17.74
N LEU A 213 -17.40 3.42 17.77
CA LEU A 213 -17.43 2.52 16.63
C LEU A 213 -18.81 1.84 16.53
N ARG A 214 -19.49 2.11 15.45
CA ARG A 214 -20.72 1.40 15.02
C ARG A 214 -20.33 0.57 13.81
N GLY A 215 -20.12 -0.72 14.01
CA GLY A 215 -19.55 -1.56 12.97
C GLY A 215 -20.33 -2.84 12.73
N THR A 216 -19.99 -3.45 11.60
CA THR A 216 -20.41 -4.80 11.25
C THR A 216 -19.21 -5.67 10.88
N LEU A 217 -19.44 -6.95 10.84
CA LEU A 217 -18.50 -7.95 10.37
C LEU A 217 -18.62 -8.08 8.85
N GLU A 218 -17.48 -8.06 8.15
CA GLU A 218 -17.38 -8.36 6.72
C GLU A 218 -16.58 -9.64 6.52
N CYS A 219 -17.26 -10.69 6.09
CA CYS A 219 -16.65 -12.01 5.92
C CYS A 219 -16.14 -12.26 4.49
N CYS A 220 -16.16 -11.24 3.63
CA CYS A 220 -15.75 -11.34 2.22
C CYS A 220 -16.51 -12.45 1.44
N ILE A 221 -17.77 -12.70 1.81
CA ILE A 221 -18.62 -13.70 1.16
C ILE A 221 -19.49 -13.02 0.11
N PHE A 222 -19.18 -13.28 -1.15
CA PHE A 222 -19.88 -12.72 -2.31
C PHE A 222 -20.41 -13.86 -3.20
N PRO A 223 -21.58 -14.45 -2.86
CA PRO A 223 -22.03 -15.72 -3.46
C PRO A 223 -22.31 -15.62 -4.97
N LEU A 224 -22.61 -14.45 -5.48
CA LEU A 224 -22.86 -14.26 -6.93
C LEU A 224 -21.58 -14.31 -7.76
N LYS A 225 -20.43 -13.95 -7.19
CA LYS A 225 -19.13 -13.94 -7.88
C LYS A 225 -18.19 -15.02 -7.37
N GLY A 226 -18.36 -15.48 -6.13
CA GLY A 226 -17.49 -16.43 -5.47
C GLY A 226 -16.19 -15.82 -4.92
N TYR A 227 -15.98 -14.51 -5.05
CA TYR A 227 -14.82 -13.77 -4.54
C TYR A 227 -15.21 -12.31 -4.22
N PRO A 228 -14.48 -11.61 -3.34
CA PRO A 228 -14.76 -10.22 -3.00
C PRO A 228 -14.47 -9.27 -4.18
N PRO A 229 -14.99 -8.04 -4.16
CA PRO A 229 -14.64 -7.03 -5.14
C PRO A 229 -13.14 -6.81 -5.19
N MET A 230 -12.56 -6.72 -6.41
CA MET A 230 -11.14 -6.46 -6.65
C MET A 230 -10.90 -5.03 -7.14
N ASP A 231 -11.90 -4.20 -7.09
CA ASP A 231 -11.89 -2.79 -7.50
C ASP A 231 -12.53 -1.89 -6.46
N GLU A 232 -12.24 -0.60 -6.53
CA GLU A 232 -12.76 0.41 -5.60
C GLU A 232 -14.28 0.55 -5.74
N ALA A 233 -14.81 0.51 -6.95
CA ALA A 233 -16.25 0.68 -7.21
C ALA A 233 -17.11 -0.40 -6.55
N GLY A 234 -16.61 -1.64 -6.52
CA GLY A 234 -17.28 -2.73 -5.82
C GLY A 234 -17.31 -2.52 -4.29
N TRP A 235 -16.20 -2.08 -3.72
CA TRP A 235 -16.11 -1.78 -2.29
C TRP A 235 -16.85 -0.50 -1.90
N GLU A 236 -16.85 0.52 -2.75
CA GLU A 236 -17.62 1.73 -2.53
C GLU A 236 -19.12 1.42 -2.34
N LYS A 237 -19.65 0.50 -3.13
CA LYS A 237 -21.03 0.03 -2.97
C LYS A 237 -21.28 -0.59 -1.60
N VAL A 238 -20.36 -1.43 -1.10
CA VAL A 238 -20.45 -2.07 0.21
C VAL A 238 -20.37 -1.03 1.34
N PHE A 239 -19.40 -0.11 1.23
CA PHE A 239 -19.18 0.91 2.25
C PHE A 239 -20.32 1.95 2.28
N SER A 240 -20.84 2.32 1.11
CA SER A 240 -21.99 3.24 1.03
C SER A 240 -23.21 2.64 1.70
N ALA A 241 -23.51 1.38 1.43
CA ALA A 241 -24.63 0.69 2.10
C ALA A 241 -24.44 0.65 3.61
N ALA A 242 -23.25 0.30 4.10
CA ALA A 242 -22.96 0.30 5.55
C ALA A 242 -23.14 1.70 6.17
N ARG A 243 -22.66 2.74 5.49
CA ARG A 243 -22.81 4.13 5.93
C ARG A 243 -24.26 4.59 5.98
N ASP A 244 -25.08 4.20 5.01
CA ASP A 244 -26.51 4.51 4.97
C ASP A 244 -27.25 3.93 6.19
N TYR A 245 -26.77 2.80 6.72
CA TYR A 245 -27.24 2.24 8.01
C TYR A 245 -26.54 2.86 9.25
N GLY A 246 -25.81 3.96 9.09
CA GLY A 246 -25.15 4.67 10.18
C GLY A 246 -23.90 4.00 10.73
N MET A 247 -23.32 3.04 10.01
CA MET A 247 -22.07 2.40 10.39
C MET A 247 -20.87 3.27 9.99
N ASN A 248 -19.82 3.28 10.82
CA ASN A 248 -18.57 3.98 10.56
C ASN A 248 -17.36 3.05 10.66
N HIS A 249 -17.60 1.74 10.78
CA HIS A 249 -16.53 0.75 10.95
C HIS A 249 -16.94 -0.59 10.33
N LEU A 250 -16.01 -1.23 9.63
CA LEU A 250 -16.12 -2.62 9.21
C LEU A 250 -14.93 -3.41 9.75
N ARG A 251 -15.22 -4.55 10.34
CA ARG A 251 -14.19 -5.52 10.73
C ARG A 251 -14.15 -6.60 9.68
N PHE A 252 -13.07 -6.65 8.91
CA PHE A 252 -12.84 -7.77 8.01
C PHE A 252 -12.47 -9.01 8.82
N HIS A 253 -13.15 -10.11 8.52
CA HIS A 253 -12.87 -11.40 9.11
C HIS A 253 -11.82 -12.14 8.27
N SER A 254 -10.99 -12.92 8.92
CA SER A 254 -9.99 -13.77 8.24
C SER A 254 -10.63 -15.01 7.67
#